data_0b0eb3b754f7ba75896cce5152fce15f
#
_entry.id   0b0eb3b754f7ba75896cce5152fce15f
#
_cell.length_a   1.000
_cell.length_b   1.000
_cell.length_c   1.000
_cell.angle_alpha   90.00
_cell.angle_beta   90.00
_cell.angle_gamma   90.00
#
_symmetry.space_group_name_H-M   'P 1'
#
loop_
_entity.id
_entity.type
_entity.pdbx_description
1 polymer ?
#
loop_
_entity_poly.entity_id
_entity_poly.type
_entity_poly.pdbx_seq_one_letter_code
_entity_poly.pdbx_strand_id
1 'polypeptide(L)'
;NDNVGFNLESQYKHTFESNIIQHFQHSAGLIIKFGGTDTDNDGVYDKDDACPEVFGLAEYNGCPDSDNDGVIDSKDDCPNVAGLESLNGCPDTDNDGIADKDDACPNDKGTIANKGCPDADSDGIIDSKDNCPNQAGPEANKGCPWPDTDGDGVLDKDDDCPDVAGITSNKGCPEVSVSDIAKLEELFKTVYFETNKANFKPATISKLNEAIEII
;
A
#
# COMPACT_ATOMS: atom_id res chain seq x y z
N ASN A 1 -29.71 37.15 -30.27
CA ASN A 1 -29.47 36.34 -31.49
C ASN A 1 -28.39 37.02 -32.32
N ASP A 2 -27.13 36.72 -32.02
CA ASP A 2 -25.97 37.35 -32.66
C ASP A 2 -25.60 36.73 -34.02
N ASN A 3 -26.49 35.88 -34.53
CA ASN A 3 -26.28 35.15 -35.79
C ASN A 3 -26.78 35.88 -37.04
N VAL A 4 -27.40 37.05 -36.90
CA VAL A 4 -27.90 37.83 -38.03
C VAL A 4 -27.42 39.27 -37.92
N GLY A 5 -26.62 39.70 -38.87
CA GLY A 5 -26.10 41.07 -38.97
C GLY A 5 -26.55 41.73 -40.28
N PHE A 6 -26.75 43.05 -40.24
CA PHE A 6 -26.92 43.87 -41.41
C PHE A 6 -25.64 44.64 -41.72
N ASN A 7 -25.14 44.52 -42.94
CA ASN A 7 -24.06 45.36 -43.44
C ASN A 7 -24.63 46.38 -44.40
N LEU A 8 -24.36 47.66 -44.14
CA LEU A 8 -24.69 48.80 -45.03
C LEU A 8 -23.35 49.45 -45.40
N GLU A 9 -23.04 49.40 -46.67
CA GLU A 9 -21.85 50.06 -47.21
C GLU A 9 -22.21 51.12 -48.20
N SER A 10 -21.58 52.29 -48.10
CA SER A 10 -21.71 53.38 -49.00
C SER A 10 -20.38 53.83 -49.56
N GLN A 11 -20.15 53.59 -50.79
CA GLN A 11 -18.93 53.96 -51.51
C GLN A 11 -19.16 55.05 -52.53
N TYR A 12 -18.35 56.15 -52.49
CA TYR A 12 -18.29 57.12 -53.52
C TYR A 12 -17.26 56.68 -54.55
N LYS A 13 -17.74 56.44 -55.82
CA LYS A 13 -16.83 56.12 -56.92
C LYS A 13 -16.54 57.39 -57.72
N HIS A 14 -15.30 57.83 -57.58
CA HIS A 14 -14.71 58.92 -58.34
C HIS A 14 -13.83 58.32 -59.45
N THR A 15 -14.09 58.76 -60.70
CA THR A 15 -13.29 58.37 -61.85
C THR A 15 -12.53 59.58 -62.36
N PHE A 16 -11.32 59.40 -62.78
CA PHE A 16 -10.40 60.42 -63.32
C PHE A 16 -10.70 60.67 -64.81
N GLU A 17 -11.59 59.93 -65.46
CA GLU A 17 -11.95 60.12 -66.82
C GLU A 17 -13.21 61.00 -66.95
N SER A 18 -13.16 62.00 -67.81
CA SER A 18 -14.18 63.12 -67.93
C SER A 18 -15.54 62.72 -68.46
N ASN A 19 -15.73 61.46 -68.83
CA ASN A 19 -16.99 61.01 -69.43
C ASN A 19 -17.77 59.96 -68.62
N ILE A 20 -17.37 59.69 -67.39
CA ILE A 20 -18.06 58.70 -66.53
C ILE A 20 -18.71 59.44 -65.35
N ILE A 21 -19.97 59.18 -65.15
CA ILE A 21 -20.74 59.79 -64.07
C ILE A 21 -20.24 59.31 -62.71
N GLN A 22 -19.83 60.29 -61.91
CA GLN A 22 -19.51 60.02 -60.48
C GLN A 22 -20.78 59.69 -59.76
N HIS A 23 -20.80 58.64 -58.98
CA HIS A 23 -22.00 58.19 -58.24
C HIS A 23 -21.67 57.56 -56.92
N PHE A 24 -22.60 57.62 -56.03
CA PHE A 24 -22.60 56.82 -54.80
C PHE A 24 -23.13 55.43 -55.11
N GLN A 25 -22.42 54.47 -54.70
CA GLN A 25 -22.87 53.05 -54.67
C GLN A 25 -23.23 52.71 -53.26
N HIS A 26 -24.44 52.31 -53.04
CA HIS A 26 -24.90 51.79 -51.77
C HIS A 26 -25.15 50.32 -51.93
N SER A 27 -24.58 49.53 -50.95
CA SER A 27 -24.87 48.13 -50.87
C SER A 27 -25.41 47.76 -49.47
N ALA A 28 -26.42 46.92 -49.46
CA ALA A 28 -26.97 46.36 -48.24
C ALA A 28 -26.80 44.83 -48.28
N GLY A 29 -26.25 44.29 -47.28
CA GLY A 29 -26.02 42.84 -47.14
C GLY A 29 -26.61 42.30 -45.85
N LEU A 30 -27.14 41.11 -45.90
CA LEU A 30 -27.53 40.33 -44.76
C LEU A 30 -26.40 39.35 -44.48
N ILE A 31 -25.81 39.41 -43.29
CA ILE A 31 -24.82 38.46 -42.82
C ILE A 31 -25.54 37.45 -41.92
N ILE A 32 -25.56 36.21 -42.34
CA ILE A 32 -26.08 35.12 -41.53
C ILE A 32 -24.88 34.27 -41.12
N LYS A 33 -24.62 34.21 -39.82
CA LYS A 33 -23.62 33.29 -39.25
C LYS A 33 -24.31 31.96 -39.03
N PHE A 34 -23.79 30.93 -39.68
CA PHE A 34 -24.16 29.52 -39.43
C PHE A 34 -23.12 28.91 -38.52
N GLY A 35 -23.55 28.34 -37.41
CA GLY A 35 -22.70 27.72 -36.38
C GLY A 35 -23.25 28.01 -34.99
N GLY A 36 -22.76 27.36 -34.01
CA GLY A 36 -23.01 27.65 -32.59
C GLY A 36 -22.04 28.70 -32.03
N THR A 37 -22.18 29.03 -30.78
CA THR A 37 -21.14 29.66 -29.97
C THR A 37 -20.09 28.61 -29.66
N ASP A 38 -18.84 29.00 -29.59
CA ASP A 38 -17.69 28.21 -29.15
C ASP A 38 -16.93 29.16 -28.21
N THR A 39 -17.17 28.98 -26.91
CA THR A 39 -16.82 30.00 -25.91
C THR A 39 -15.33 29.95 -25.56
N ASP A 40 -14.72 28.77 -25.53
CA ASP A 40 -13.29 28.55 -25.20
C ASP A 40 -12.41 28.42 -26.45
N ASN A 41 -13.02 28.33 -27.64
CA ASN A 41 -12.37 28.24 -28.95
C ASN A 41 -11.56 26.95 -29.16
N ASP A 42 -12.02 25.82 -28.67
CA ASP A 42 -11.41 24.52 -28.88
C ASP A 42 -11.87 23.80 -30.17
N GLY A 43 -12.89 24.37 -30.84
CA GLY A 43 -13.45 23.85 -32.09
C GLY A 43 -14.70 22.99 -31.91
N VAL A 44 -15.15 22.77 -30.67
CA VAL A 44 -16.42 22.15 -30.32
C VAL A 44 -17.41 23.25 -29.94
N TYR A 45 -18.62 23.22 -30.53
CA TYR A 45 -19.61 24.24 -30.18
C TYR A 45 -20.22 23.96 -28.80
N ASP A 46 -20.51 25.02 -28.00
CA ASP A 46 -21.04 24.94 -26.63
C ASP A 46 -22.20 23.95 -26.46
N LYS A 47 -23.03 23.76 -27.52
CA LYS A 47 -24.18 22.83 -27.49
C LYS A 47 -23.76 21.34 -27.52
N ASP A 48 -22.61 21.06 -28.09
CA ASP A 48 -22.04 19.73 -28.27
C ASP A 48 -20.82 19.50 -27.32
N ASP A 49 -20.45 20.57 -26.59
CA ASP A 49 -19.33 20.65 -25.71
C ASP A 49 -19.73 20.29 -24.25
N ALA A 50 -19.05 19.36 -23.65
CA ALA A 50 -19.25 18.96 -22.26
C ALA A 50 -18.56 19.91 -21.28
N CYS A 51 -17.55 20.69 -21.76
CA CYS A 51 -16.74 21.61 -20.96
C CYS A 51 -16.65 23.01 -21.61
N PRO A 52 -17.76 23.73 -21.91
CA PRO A 52 -17.81 24.87 -22.81
C PRO A 52 -17.03 26.12 -22.43
N GLU A 53 -16.39 26.14 -21.28
CA GLU A 53 -15.59 27.26 -20.75
C GLU A 53 -14.11 26.89 -20.58
N VAL A 54 -13.74 25.63 -20.91
CA VAL A 54 -12.38 25.09 -20.67
C VAL A 54 -11.91 24.35 -21.92
N PHE A 55 -10.98 24.93 -22.64
CA PHE A 55 -10.39 24.37 -23.85
C PHE A 55 -10.02 22.89 -23.69
N GLY A 56 -10.51 22.03 -24.56
CA GLY A 56 -10.28 20.61 -24.51
C GLY A 56 -10.12 19.96 -25.90
N LEU A 57 -10.37 18.67 -25.98
CA LEU A 57 -10.19 17.89 -27.19
C LEU A 57 -11.55 17.44 -27.75
N ALA A 58 -11.69 17.50 -29.05
CA ALA A 58 -12.93 17.10 -29.72
C ALA A 58 -13.27 15.61 -29.48
N GLU A 59 -12.30 14.76 -29.28
CA GLU A 59 -12.49 13.33 -28.95
C GLU A 59 -13.13 13.12 -27.57
N TYR A 60 -12.97 14.10 -26.66
CA TYR A 60 -13.57 14.10 -25.32
C TYR A 60 -14.74 15.10 -25.21
N ASN A 61 -15.37 15.42 -26.36
CA ASN A 61 -16.46 16.39 -26.44
C ASN A 61 -16.12 17.75 -25.81
N GLY A 62 -14.93 18.28 -26.11
CA GLY A 62 -14.46 19.58 -25.62
C GLY A 62 -13.88 19.58 -24.20
N CYS A 63 -13.75 18.43 -23.54
CA CYS A 63 -13.14 18.39 -22.22
C CYS A 63 -11.62 18.18 -22.31
N PRO A 64 -10.82 18.79 -21.40
CA PRO A 64 -9.39 18.55 -21.30
C PRO A 64 -9.05 17.19 -20.72
N ASP A 65 -7.90 16.68 -21.15
CA ASP A 65 -7.17 15.54 -20.61
C ASP A 65 -5.70 16.00 -20.52
N SER A 66 -5.27 16.42 -19.33
CA SER A 66 -4.03 17.17 -19.15
C SER A 66 -2.77 16.33 -19.24
N ASP A 67 -2.84 15.04 -18.90
CA ASP A 67 -1.69 14.12 -18.92
C ASP A 67 -1.77 13.10 -20.06
N ASN A 68 -2.90 13.10 -20.81
CA ASN A 68 -3.17 12.28 -21.99
C ASN A 68 -3.20 10.76 -21.69
N ASP A 69 -3.82 10.38 -20.58
CA ASP A 69 -4.02 8.98 -20.22
C ASP A 69 -5.36 8.39 -20.71
N GLY A 70 -6.24 9.23 -21.24
CA GLY A 70 -7.56 8.86 -21.76
C GLY A 70 -8.69 9.12 -20.79
N VAL A 71 -8.41 9.68 -19.62
CA VAL A 71 -9.40 10.10 -18.63
C VAL A 71 -9.44 11.62 -18.59
N ILE A 72 -10.63 12.23 -18.82
CA ILE A 72 -10.76 13.69 -18.78
C ILE A 72 -10.53 14.23 -17.37
N ASP A 73 -9.89 15.38 -17.22
CA ASP A 73 -9.51 16.01 -15.95
C ASP A 73 -10.65 16.02 -14.91
N SER A 74 -11.89 16.19 -15.34
CA SER A 74 -13.04 16.23 -14.44
C SER A 74 -13.46 14.88 -13.85
N LYS A 75 -12.92 13.78 -14.38
CA LYS A 75 -13.14 12.41 -13.92
C LYS A 75 -11.84 11.73 -13.48
N ASP A 76 -10.74 12.46 -13.61
CA ASP A 76 -9.44 12.00 -13.25
C ASP A 76 -9.09 12.40 -11.80
N ASP A 77 -8.76 11.42 -11.01
CA ASP A 77 -8.29 11.61 -9.64
C ASP A 77 -6.82 12.05 -9.57
N CYS A 78 -6.08 11.94 -10.71
CA CYS A 78 -4.66 12.30 -10.84
C CYS A 78 -4.36 13.12 -12.12
N PRO A 79 -5.05 14.24 -12.40
CA PRO A 79 -5.13 14.88 -13.73
C PRO A 79 -3.83 15.43 -14.30
N ASN A 80 -2.69 15.20 -13.69
CA ASN A 80 -1.37 15.63 -14.15
C ASN A 80 -0.35 14.50 -14.16
N VAL A 81 -0.77 13.26 -13.89
CA VAL A 81 0.09 12.08 -13.83
C VAL A 81 -0.64 10.90 -14.44
N ALA A 82 -0.34 10.63 -15.70
CA ALA A 82 -0.98 9.59 -16.48
C ALA A 82 -1.02 8.23 -15.76
N GLY A 83 -2.21 7.62 -15.75
CA GLY A 83 -2.45 6.39 -15.05
C GLY A 83 -3.40 5.44 -15.75
N LEU A 84 -4.20 4.74 -14.98
CA LEU A 84 -5.12 3.71 -15.49
C LEU A 84 -6.57 4.18 -15.41
N GLU A 85 -7.34 3.97 -16.48
CA GLU A 85 -8.79 4.23 -16.48
C GLU A 85 -9.50 3.46 -15.34
N SER A 86 -9.05 2.23 -15.05
CA SER A 86 -9.59 1.41 -13.95
C SER A 86 -9.38 1.99 -12.55
N LEU A 87 -8.44 2.93 -12.41
CA LEU A 87 -8.08 3.62 -11.18
C LEU A 87 -8.35 5.13 -11.28
N ASN A 88 -9.35 5.50 -12.13
CA ASN A 88 -9.73 6.89 -12.38
C ASN A 88 -8.55 7.78 -12.74
N GLY A 89 -7.71 7.37 -13.71
CA GLY A 89 -6.56 8.12 -14.17
C GLY A 89 -5.33 8.10 -13.25
N CYS A 90 -5.34 7.35 -12.16
CA CYS A 90 -4.16 7.29 -11.28
C CYS A 90 -3.21 6.16 -11.64
N PRO A 91 -1.89 6.38 -11.49
CA PRO A 91 -0.88 5.34 -11.69
C PRO A 91 -0.95 4.24 -10.61
N ASP A 92 -0.48 3.06 -10.99
CA ASP A 92 -0.29 1.88 -10.16
C ASP A 92 1.07 1.28 -10.54
N THR A 93 2.09 1.65 -9.79
CA THR A 93 3.48 1.40 -10.16
C THR A 93 3.86 -0.07 -10.08
N ASP A 94 3.36 -0.80 -9.07
CA ASP A 94 3.67 -2.22 -8.90
C ASP A 94 2.62 -3.16 -9.49
N ASN A 95 1.48 -2.60 -9.93
CA ASN A 95 0.35 -3.30 -10.53
C ASN A 95 -0.32 -4.30 -9.58
N ASP A 96 -0.61 -3.89 -8.35
CA ASP A 96 -1.38 -4.67 -7.38
C ASP A 96 -2.88 -4.32 -7.39
N GLY A 97 -3.27 -3.29 -8.12
CA GLY A 97 -4.64 -2.81 -8.29
C GLY A 97 -5.03 -1.69 -7.33
N ILE A 98 -4.07 -1.10 -6.63
CA ILE A 98 -4.24 0.06 -5.77
C ILE A 98 -3.47 1.23 -6.40
N ALA A 99 -4.11 2.39 -6.50
CA ALA A 99 -3.42 3.56 -7.03
C ALA A 99 -2.29 4.00 -6.08
N ASP A 100 -1.15 4.45 -6.63
CA ASP A 100 0.03 4.89 -5.86
C ASP A 100 -0.30 5.89 -4.74
N LYS A 101 -1.31 6.76 -4.96
CA LYS A 101 -1.77 7.74 -3.98
C LYS A 101 -2.44 7.12 -2.74
N ASP A 102 -3.01 5.93 -2.90
CA ASP A 102 -3.77 5.21 -1.87
C ASP A 102 -2.98 4.00 -1.32
N ASP A 103 -1.82 3.73 -1.94
CA ASP A 103 -0.94 2.63 -1.63
C ASP A 103 0.13 3.02 -0.59
N ALA A 104 0.24 2.25 0.47
CA ALA A 104 1.28 2.45 1.49
C ALA A 104 2.65 1.91 1.06
N CYS A 105 2.69 1.03 0.03
CA CYS A 105 3.90 0.40 -0.51
C CYS A 105 3.92 0.45 -2.06
N PRO A 106 3.92 1.62 -2.72
CA PRO A 106 3.66 1.78 -4.15
C PRO A 106 4.64 1.08 -5.11
N ASN A 107 5.66 0.42 -4.62
CA ASN A 107 6.66 -0.29 -5.40
C ASN A 107 6.73 -1.79 -5.10
N ASP A 108 5.94 -2.26 -4.14
CA ASP A 108 6.00 -3.62 -3.64
C ASP A 108 4.59 -4.20 -3.51
N LYS A 109 4.18 -5.04 -4.48
CA LYS A 109 2.84 -5.61 -4.57
C LYS A 109 2.32 -6.18 -3.26
N GLY A 110 1.15 -5.74 -2.87
CA GLY A 110 0.50 -6.25 -1.69
C GLY A 110 -0.97 -6.55 -1.88
N THR A 111 -1.74 -6.36 -0.82
CA THR A 111 -3.18 -6.61 -0.84
C THR A 111 -3.95 -5.40 -0.36
N ILE A 112 -5.21 -5.27 -0.79
CA ILE A 112 -6.10 -4.20 -0.32
C ILE A 112 -6.24 -4.22 1.21
N ALA A 113 -6.23 -5.42 1.84
CA ALA A 113 -6.32 -5.57 3.30
C ALA A 113 -5.15 -4.90 4.02
N ASN A 114 -3.96 -4.95 3.41
CA ASN A 114 -2.71 -4.40 3.92
C ASN A 114 -2.36 -3.05 3.28
N LYS A 115 -3.34 -2.42 2.58
CA LYS A 115 -3.18 -1.12 1.90
C LYS A 115 -2.00 -1.12 0.91
N GLY A 116 -1.90 -2.16 0.09
CA GLY A 116 -0.86 -2.30 -0.91
C GLY A 116 0.47 -2.86 -0.40
N CYS A 117 0.61 -3.14 0.90
CA CYS A 117 1.86 -3.71 1.40
C CYS A 117 1.85 -5.25 1.36
N PRO A 118 3.02 -5.87 1.05
CA PRO A 118 3.18 -7.31 1.09
C PRO A 118 3.14 -7.88 2.51
N ASP A 119 2.69 -9.14 2.60
CA ASP A 119 2.64 -9.97 3.80
C ASP A 119 2.86 -11.42 3.30
N ALA A 120 4.11 -11.83 3.28
CA ALA A 120 4.54 -13.01 2.55
C ALA A 120 4.09 -14.32 3.19
N ASP A 121 3.97 -14.38 4.51
CA ASP A 121 3.52 -15.56 5.24
C ASP A 121 2.05 -15.50 5.70
N SER A 122 1.41 -14.34 5.46
CA SER A 122 -0.01 -14.12 5.71
C SER A 122 -0.41 -14.21 7.19
N ASP A 123 0.46 -13.76 8.10
CA ASP A 123 0.15 -13.71 9.53
C ASP A 123 -0.59 -12.42 9.95
N GLY A 124 -0.75 -11.48 9.02
CA GLY A 124 -1.42 -10.20 9.22
C GLY A 124 -0.48 -9.06 9.59
N ILE A 125 0.82 -9.29 9.54
CA ILE A 125 1.85 -8.28 9.74
C ILE A 125 2.57 -8.08 8.40
N ILE A 126 2.61 -6.85 7.91
CA ILE A 126 3.29 -6.56 6.65
C ILE A 126 4.80 -6.80 6.77
N ASP A 127 5.43 -7.29 5.71
CA ASP A 127 6.86 -7.68 5.67
C ASP A 127 7.79 -6.62 6.26
N SER A 128 7.49 -5.34 6.06
CA SER A 128 8.31 -4.22 6.56
C SER A 128 8.25 -4.04 8.09
N LYS A 129 7.28 -4.66 8.76
CA LYS A 129 7.11 -4.63 10.22
C LYS A 129 7.29 -5.98 10.87
N ASP A 130 7.48 -7.01 10.06
CA ASP A 130 7.69 -8.38 10.47
C ASP A 130 9.19 -8.69 10.61
N ASN A 131 9.57 -9.26 11.76
CA ASN A 131 10.94 -9.74 11.97
C ASN A 131 11.21 -11.07 11.28
N CYS A 132 10.16 -11.83 10.93
CA CYS A 132 10.24 -13.14 10.29
C CYS A 132 9.30 -13.23 9.06
N PRO A 133 9.47 -12.41 8.01
CA PRO A 133 8.51 -12.22 6.91
C PRO A 133 8.13 -13.47 6.10
N ASN A 134 8.70 -14.61 6.41
CA ASN A 134 8.45 -15.89 5.72
C ASN A 134 8.04 -17.00 6.70
N GLN A 135 7.76 -16.65 7.95
CA GLN A 135 7.40 -17.61 9.00
C GLN A 135 6.35 -16.99 9.92
N ALA A 136 5.09 -17.29 9.63
CA ALA A 136 3.95 -16.74 10.35
C ALA A 136 4.08 -16.89 11.88
N GLY A 137 3.89 -15.77 12.57
CA GLY A 137 3.95 -15.70 14.02
C GLY A 137 3.01 -14.62 14.58
N PRO A 138 2.86 -14.54 15.90
CA PRO A 138 1.97 -13.57 16.49
C PRO A 138 2.58 -12.17 16.56
N GLU A 139 1.73 -11.13 16.48
CA GLU A 139 2.12 -9.72 16.66
C GLU A 139 2.90 -9.49 17.97
N ALA A 140 2.55 -10.23 19.05
CA ALA A 140 3.23 -10.16 20.33
C ALA A 140 4.72 -10.56 20.27
N ASN A 141 5.11 -11.35 19.24
CA ASN A 141 6.49 -11.71 18.93
C ASN A 141 6.97 -11.07 17.62
N LYS A 142 6.33 -9.97 17.19
CA LYS A 142 6.71 -9.18 16.00
C LYS A 142 6.78 -10.04 14.73
N GLY A 143 5.76 -10.89 14.52
CA GLY A 143 5.66 -11.75 13.35
C GLY A 143 6.49 -13.03 13.40
N CYS A 144 7.32 -13.23 14.42
CA CYS A 144 8.05 -14.48 14.55
C CYS A 144 7.28 -15.54 15.33
N PRO A 145 7.39 -16.83 14.95
CA PRO A 145 6.91 -17.91 15.82
C PRO A 145 7.66 -17.89 17.15
N TRP A 146 6.98 -18.31 18.22
CA TRP A 146 7.67 -18.50 19.49
C TRP A 146 8.61 -19.70 19.37
N PRO A 147 9.87 -19.59 19.90
CA PRO A 147 10.80 -20.70 19.86
C PRO A 147 10.35 -21.86 20.76
N ASP A 148 10.78 -23.05 20.39
CA ASP A 148 10.74 -24.30 21.15
C ASP A 148 12.12 -24.92 20.96
N THR A 149 13.03 -24.60 21.88
CA THR A 149 14.47 -24.83 21.72
C THR A 149 14.85 -26.31 21.75
N ASP A 150 14.19 -27.10 22.60
CA ASP A 150 14.44 -28.54 22.73
C ASP A 150 13.47 -29.41 21.93
N GLY A 151 12.41 -28.83 21.38
CA GLY A 151 11.47 -29.49 20.47
C GLY A 151 10.49 -30.45 21.14
N ASP A 152 10.16 -30.24 22.41
CA ASP A 152 9.24 -31.10 23.17
C ASP A 152 7.75 -30.74 23.00
N GLY A 153 7.47 -29.62 22.31
CA GLY A 153 6.13 -29.10 22.04
C GLY A 153 5.62 -28.13 23.10
N VAL A 154 6.46 -27.71 24.05
CA VAL A 154 6.23 -26.59 24.95
C VAL A 154 7.13 -25.44 24.50
N LEU A 155 6.53 -24.26 24.25
CA LEU A 155 7.30 -23.11 23.79
C LEU A 155 8.18 -22.57 24.93
N ASP A 156 9.40 -22.09 24.62
CA ASP A 156 10.38 -21.58 25.59
C ASP A 156 9.78 -20.62 26.62
N LYS A 157 8.79 -19.81 26.23
CA LYS A 157 8.12 -18.84 27.12
C LYS A 157 7.20 -19.50 28.15
N ASP A 158 6.75 -20.71 27.91
CA ASP A 158 5.83 -21.50 28.74
C ASP A 158 6.55 -22.73 29.36
N ASP A 159 7.81 -22.92 29.03
CA ASP A 159 8.66 -24.03 29.41
C ASP A 159 9.53 -23.69 30.64
N ASP A 160 9.44 -24.50 31.67
CA ASP A 160 10.27 -24.37 32.87
C ASP A 160 11.70 -24.95 32.66
N CYS A 161 11.92 -25.74 31.56
CA CYS A 161 13.20 -26.38 31.20
C CYS A 161 13.54 -26.23 29.69
N PRO A 162 13.68 -25.01 29.13
CA PRO A 162 13.69 -24.74 27.69
C PRO A 162 14.81 -25.40 26.87
N ASP A 163 15.80 -25.98 27.51
CA ASP A 163 16.95 -26.64 26.89
C ASP A 163 16.94 -28.17 27.07
N VAL A 164 15.91 -28.73 27.73
CA VAL A 164 15.84 -30.15 28.09
C VAL A 164 14.43 -30.70 27.88
N ALA A 165 14.24 -31.39 26.77
CA ALA A 165 12.94 -31.92 26.37
C ALA A 165 12.27 -32.77 27.47
N GLY A 166 11.01 -32.41 27.77
CA GLY A 166 10.24 -33.06 28.78
C GLY A 166 8.79 -33.34 28.34
N ILE A 167 7.84 -33.08 29.22
CA ILE A 167 6.42 -33.35 28.94
C ILE A 167 5.55 -32.13 29.27
N THR A 168 4.54 -31.95 28.50
CA THR A 168 3.58 -30.81 28.65
C THR A 168 2.93 -30.77 30.04
N SER A 169 2.66 -31.96 30.66
CA SER A 169 2.05 -32.03 31.99
C SER A 169 2.99 -31.54 33.11
N ASN A 170 4.28 -31.47 32.82
CA ASN A 170 5.31 -30.95 33.73
C ASN A 170 5.94 -29.65 33.16
N LYS A 171 5.19 -28.92 32.36
CA LYS A 171 5.62 -27.63 31.75
C LYS A 171 7.00 -27.76 31.06
N GLY A 172 7.16 -28.71 30.16
CA GLY A 172 8.38 -28.91 29.42
C GLY A 172 9.52 -29.56 30.16
N CYS A 173 9.42 -29.80 31.48
CA CYS A 173 10.46 -30.50 32.19
C CYS A 173 10.30 -32.03 32.16
N PRO A 174 11.39 -32.80 32.14
CA PRO A 174 11.32 -34.26 32.23
C PRO A 174 10.71 -34.75 33.56
N GLU A 175 10.00 -35.86 33.50
CA GLU A 175 9.52 -36.50 34.72
C GLU A 175 10.69 -37.22 35.43
N VAL A 176 10.90 -36.86 36.70
CA VAL A 176 11.84 -37.60 37.55
C VAL A 176 11.21 -38.95 37.88
N SER A 177 11.87 -40.03 37.47
CA SER A 177 11.33 -41.39 37.73
C SER A 177 11.26 -41.70 39.22
N VAL A 178 10.28 -42.53 39.60
CA VAL A 178 10.19 -43.01 41.02
C VAL A 178 11.48 -43.71 41.48
N SER A 179 12.20 -44.34 40.54
CA SER A 179 13.50 -44.97 40.81
C SER A 179 14.60 -43.95 41.10
N ASP A 180 14.56 -42.79 40.39
CA ASP A 180 15.54 -41.73 40.58
C ASP A 180 15.29 -40.95 41.87
N ILE A 181 14.01 -40.72 42.20
CA ILE A 181 13.62 -40.17 43.52
C ILE A 181 14.15 -41.05 44.64
N ALA A 182 13.98 -42.35 44.53
CA ALA A 182 14.50 -43.30 45.57
C ALA A 182 16.01 -43.26 45.68
N LYS A 183 16.74 -43.13 44.57
CA LYS A 183 18.21 -42.96 44.58
C LYS A 183 18.62 -41.64 45.21
N LEU A 184 17.93 -40.53 44.86
CA LEU A 184 18.18 -39.22 45.46
C LEU A 184 17.93 -39.22 46.95
N GLU A 185 16.85 -39.84 47.42
CA GLU A 185 16.57 -40.01 48.87
C GLU A 185 17.68 -40.79 49.58
N GLU A 186 18.22 -41.83 48.95
CA GLU A 186 19.33 -42.59 49.52
C GLU A 186 20.64 -41.82 49.60
N LEU A 187 20.93 -41.04 48.51
CA LEU A 187 22.10 -40.16 48.45
C LEU A 187 22.08 -39.07 49.52
N PHE A 188 20.91 -38.47 49.75
CA PHE A 188 20.73 -37.38 50.73
C PHE A 188 20.62 -37.86 52.18
N LYS A 189 20.35 -39.14 52.48
CA LYS A 189 20.34 -39.69 53.84
C LYS A 189 21.64 -39.52 54.58
N THR A 190 22.78 -39.35 53.89
CA THR A 190 24.09 -39.33 54.48
C THR A 190 24.97 -38.17 53.99
N VAL A 191 24.49 -36.95 54.26
CA VAL A 191 25.24 -35.71 54.02
C VAL A 191 26.08 -35.40 55.25
N TYR A 192 27.42 -35.43 55.16
CA TYR A 192 28.31 -35.19 56.26
C TYR A 192 29.20 -33.99 56.06
N PHE A 193 29.32 -33.15 57.06
CA PHE A 193 30.29 -32.05 57.13
C PHE A 193 31.60 -32.45 57.79
N GLU A 194 32.67 -31.74 57.46
CA GLU A 194 33.94 -31.85 58.21
C GLU A 194 33.72 -31.30 59.61
N THR A 195 34.39 -31.96 60.57
CA THR A 195 34.24 -31.57 61.97
C THR A 195 34.68 -30.14 62.20
N ASN A 196 33.79 -29.37 62.78
CA ASN A 196 33.96 -27.91 63.03
C ASN A 196 34.21 -27.03 61.79
N LYS A 197 33.80 -27.45 60.60
CA LYS A 197 33.89 -26.67 59.36
C LYS A 197 32.54 -26.67 58.61
N ALA A 198 32.29 -25.64 57.81
CA ALA A 198 31.12 -25.55 56.92
C ALA A 198 31.34 -26.29 55.57
N ASN A 199 32.41 -27.09 55.44
CA ASN A 199 32.74 -27.81 54.21
C ASN A 199 32.19 -29.23 54.24
N PHE A 200 31.70 -29.73 53.11
CA PHE A 200 31.31 -31.12 52.96
C PHE A 200 32.51 -32.06 52.99
N LYS A 201 32.31 -33.21 53.55
CA LYS A 201 33.34 -34.29 53.45
C LYS A 201 33.47 -34.75 52.00
N PRO A 202 34.62 -35.20 51.52
CA PRO A 202 34.82 -35.64 50.14
C PRO A 202 33.83 -36.70 49.68
N ALA A 203 33.45 -37.64 50.55
CA ALA A 203 32.45 -38.66 50.26
C ALA A 203 31.04 -38.05 50.04
N THR A 204 30.70 -36.89 50.65
CA THR A 204 29.47 -36.17 50.43
C THR A 204 29.50 -35.43 49.12
N ILE A 205 30.63 -34.83 48.73
CA ILE A 205 30.83 -34.17 47.45
C ILE A 205 30.62 -35.16 46.30
N SER A 206 31.18 -36.39 46.41
CA SER A 206 30.95 -37.41 45.37
C SER A 206 29.48 -37.75 45.20
N LYS A 207 28.74 -37.90 46.30
CA LYS A 207 27.26 -38.18 46.26
C LYS A 207 26.47 -37.03 45.73
N LEU A 208 26.85 -35.78 46.04
CA LEU A 208 26.18 -34.61 45.48
C LEU A 208 26.40 -34.49 43.97
N ASN A 209 27.59 -34.82 43.48
CA ASN A 209 27.85 -34.87 42.04
C ASN A 209 27.06 -35.98 41.35
N GLU A 210 26.90 -37.16 41.99
CA GLU A 210 26.04 -38.23 41.46
C GLU A 210 24.56 -37.85 41.48
N ALA A 211 24.11 -37.07 42.44
CA ALA A 211 22.76 -36.56 42.49
C ALA A 211 22.46 -35.55 41.37
N ILE A 212 23.48 -34.72 40.99
CA ILE A 212 23.34 -33.75 39.86
C ILE A 212 23.17 -34.45 38.51
N GLU A 213 23.74 -35.65 38.34
CA GLU A 213 23.61 -36.43 37.11
C GLU A 213 22.24 -37.15 36.99
N ILE A 214 21.45 -37.16 38.04
CA ILE A 214 20.12 -37.78 38.08
C ILE A 214 18.99 -36.75 37.80
N ILE A 215 19.26 -35.49 38.03
CA ILE A 215 18.34 -34.36 37.86
C ILE A 215 18.51 -33.72 36.51
#